data_1672206052f1daa45a1c5c8dc2a4498b
#
_entry.id   1672206052f1daa45a1c5c8dc2a4498b
#
_cell.length_a   1.000
_cell.length_b   1.000
_cell.length_c   1.000
_cell.angle_alpha   90.00
_cell.angle_beta   90.00
_cell.angle_gamma   90.00
#
_symmetry.space_group_name_H-M   'P 1'
#
loop_
_entity.id
_entity.type
_entity.pdbx_description
1 polymer ?
#
loop_
_entity_poly.entity_id
_entity_poly.type
_entity_poly.pdbx_seq_one_letter_code
_entity_poly.pdbx_strand_id
1 'polypeptide(L)'
;MTHLILDGRDLDTWQRHHSGGLLIPADKRPTVLQADRERAEREVLRLAREHASGLFVLFAPVAIGKRVPEASHVNLRGEVLRSVHVARLLPILQADDESDIPF
;
A
#
# COMPACT_ATOMS: atom_id res chain seq x y z
N MET A 1 -3.55 0.22 10.45
CA MET A 1 -3.15 0.06 9.06
C MET A 1 -1.65 0.07 8.94
N THR A 2 -1.13 -0.60 8.00
CA THR A 2 0.29 -0.88 7.90
C THR A 2 0.99 0.03 6.90
N HIS A 3 2.24 0.34 7.19
CA HIS A 3 3.10 1.18 6.36
C HIS A 3 4.40 0.45 6.08
N LEU A 4 5.00 0.73 4.93
CA LEU A 4 6.30 0.18 4.56
C LEU A 4 7.33 1.29 4.46
N ILE A 5 8.55 1.00 4.90
CA ILE A 5 9.67 1.91 4.76
C ILE A 5 10.62 1.34 3.72
N LEU A 6 10.92 2.13 2.71
CA LEU A 6 11.85 1.75 1.65
C LEU A 6 13.17 2.47 1.85
N ASP A 7 14.27 1.71 1.83
CA ASP A 7 15.60 2.28 1.77
C ASP A 7 15.83 2.77 0.34
N GLY A 8 15.75 4.08 0.16
CA GLY A 8 15.88 4.71 -1.15
C GLY A 8 17.29 5.22 -1.46
N ARG A 9 18.28 4.82 -0.70
CA ARG A 9 19.66 5.22 -0.99
C ARG A 9 20.05 4.71 -2.36
N ASP A 10 20.70 5.56 -3.13
CA ASP A 10 21.13 5.27 -4.50
C ASP A 10 19.96 4.96 -5.46
N LEU A 11 18.79 5.51 -5.18
CA LEU A 11 17.58 5.27 -5.97
C LEU A 11 17.78 5.53 -7.46
N ASP A 12 18.53 6.56 -7.80
CA ASP A 12 18.79 6.96 -9.17
C ASP A 12 19.68 5.97 -9.94
N THR A 13 20.31 5.02 -9.24
CA THR A 13 21.11 3.97 -9.86
C THR A 13 20.35 2.68 -10.08
N TRP A 14 19.11 2.61 -9.60
CA TRP A 14 18.32 1.38 -9.71
C TRP A 14 17.92 1.07 -11.14
N GLN A 15 17.87 -0.23 -11.44
CA GLN A 15 17.51 -0.70 -12.77
C GLN A 15 16.06 -0.38 -13.08
N ARG A 16 15.80 0.06 -14.32
CA ARG A 16 14.43 0.26 -14.78
C ARG A 16 13.78 -1.07 -15.10
N HIS A 17 12.55 -1.19 -14.71
CA HIS A 17 11.71 -2.34 -15.05
C HIS A 17 10.99 -2.06 -16.37
N HIS A 18 10.69 -3.12 -17.12
CA HIS A 18 10.01 -2.99 -18.42
C HIS A 18 8.61 -2.35 -18.32
N SER A 19 7.99 -2.39 -17.16
CA SER A 19 6.70 -1.75 -16.93
C SER A 19 6.79 -0.22 -16.78
N GLY A 20 8.00 0.34 -16.79
CA GLY A 20 8.23 1.77 -16.62
C GLY A 20 8.64 2.19 -15.22
N GLY A 21 8.54 1.30 -14.25
CA GLY A 21 8.96 1.56 -12.88
C GLY A 21 10.42 1.23 -12.64
N LEU A 22 10.86 1.38 -11.40
CA LEU A 22 12.19 0.98 -10.97
C LEU A 22 12.13 -0.38 -10.29
N LEU A 23 13.15 -1.20 -10.57
CA LEU A 23 13.27 -2.48 -9.89
C LEU A 23 13.95 -2.27 -8.55
N ILE A 24 13.29 -2.65 -7.47
CA ILE A 24 13.86 -2.54 -6.13
C ILE A 24 14.92 -3.63 -5.96
N PRO A 25 16.18 -3.25 -5.65
CA PRO A 25 17.20 -4.26 -5.38
C PRO A 25 16.80 -5.19 -4.24
N ALA A 26 17.23 -6.43 -4.30
CA ALA A 26 16.83 -7.44 -3.31
C ALA A 26 17.19 -7.04 -1.88
N ASP A 27 18.33 -6.40 -1.68
CA ASP A 27 18.79 -5.95 -0.36
C ASP A 27 18.06 -4.70 0.15
N LYS A 28 17.27 -4.05 -0.69
CA LYS A 28 16.52 -2.85 -0.34
C LYS A 28 15.02 -3.10 -0.13
N ARG A 29 14.57 -4.32 -0.36
CA ARG A 29 13.15 -4.65 -0.27
C ARG A 29 12.66 -4.60 1.17
N PRO A 30 11.55 -3.90 1.45
CA PRO A 30 11.00 -3.86 2.80
C PRO A 30 10.53 -5.26 3.23
N THR A 31 10.83 -5.61 4.46
CA THR A 31 10.44 -6.91 5.03
C THR A 31 9.54 -6.77 6.25
N VAL A 32 9.30 -5.55 6.71
CA VAL A 32 8.53 -5.28 7.91
C VAL A 32 7.38 -4.34 7.59
N LEU A 33 6.18 -4.72 8.01
CA LEU A 33 5.03 -3.83 7.99
C LEU A 33 4.96 -3.10 9.31
N GLN A 34 5.03 -1.77 9.28
CA GLN A 34 4.91 -0.97 10.48
C GLN A 34 3.45 -0.96 10.95
N ALA A 35 3.25 -1.04 12.25
CA ALA A 35 1.90 -1.20 12.82
C ALA A 35 1.00 -0.01 12.57
N ASP A 36 1.57 1.19 12.65
CA ASP A 36 0.82 2.42 12.45
C ASP A 36 1.72 3.52 11.90
N ARG A 37 1.11 4.62 11.48
CA ARG A 37 1.81 5.73 10.87
C ARG A 37 2.82 6.40 11.81
N GLU A 38 2.44 6.59 13.05
CA GLU A 38 3.31 7.25 14.02
C GLU A 38 4.60 6.47 14.26
N ARG A 39 4.48 5.15 14.43
CA ARG A 39 5.66 4.29 14.60
C ARG A 39 6.51 4.28 13.35
N ALA A 40 5.87 4.24 12.18
CA ALA A 40 6.58 4.28 10.90
C ALA A 40 7.36 5.57 10.72
N GLU A 41 6.76 6.71 11.05
CA GLU A 41 7.43 8.01 10.97
C GLU A 41 8.64 8.09 11.90
N ARG A 42 8.51 7.59 13.13
CA ARG A 42 9.63 7.53 14.06
C ARG A 42 10.76 6.66 13.54
N GLU A 43 10.41 5.53 12.94
CA GLU A 43 11.39 4.61 12.38
C GLU A 43 12.12 5.22 11.19
N VAL A 44 11.41 5.91 10.31
CA VAL A 44 12.02 6.62 9.19
C VAL A 44 13.04 7.65 9.69
N LEU A 45 12.67 8.41 10.69
CA LEU A 45 13.56 9.42 11.27
C LEU A 45 14.79 8.79 11.92
N ARG A 46 14.59 7.67 12.61
CA ARG A 46 15.70 6.96 13.23
C ARG A 46 16.69 6.46 12.17
N LEU A 47 16.18 5.82 11.12
CA LEU A 47 17.02 5.32 10.04
C LEU A 47 17.76 6.44 9.33
N ALA A 48 17.09 7.55 9.07
CA ALA A 48 17.73 8.69 8.42
C ALA A 48 18.86 9.30 9.28
N ARG A 49 18.69 9.27 10.59
CA ARG A 49 19.75 9.76 11.50
C ARG A 49 20.95 8.83 11.55
N GLU A 50 20.71 7.52 11.49
CA GLU A 50 21.78 6.53 11.61
C GLU A 50 22.59 6.35 10.33
N HIS A 51 22.06 6.78 9.19
CA HIS A 51 22.72 6.60 7.90
C HIS A 51 23.00 7.96 7.25
N ALA A 52 24.24 8.33 7.14
CA ALA A 52 24.67 9.67 6.74
C ALA A 52 24.12 10.13 5.38
N SER A 53 23.94 9.22 4.45
CA SER A 53 23.35 9.54 3.14
C SER A 53 21.93 9.00 3.04
N GLY A 54 21.24 8.93 4.16
CA GLY A 54 19.97 8.23 4.24
C GLY A 54 18.84 8.93 3.50
N LEU A 55 18.23 8.20 2.60
CA LEU A 55 16.96 8.54 1.99
C LEU A 55 16.04 7.36 2.23
N PHE A 56 15.07 7.53 3.11
CA PHE A 56 14.11 6.49 3.44
C PHE A 56 12.72 7.00 3.14
N VAL A 57 11.95 6.22 2.41
CA VAL A 57 10.62 6.63 1.94
C VAL A 57 9.55 5.84 2.67
N LEU A 58 8.59 6.56 3.22
CA LEU A 58 7.46 5.96 3.89
C LEU A 58 6.32 5.77 2.90
N PHE A 59 5.89 4.52 2.73
CA PHE A 59 4.76 4.19 1.87
C PHE A 59 3.55 3.83 2.71
N ALA A 60 2.42 4.41 2.34
CA ALA A 60 1.14 4.10 2.94
C ALA A 60 0.24 3.45 1.89
N PRO A 61 -0.62 2.51 2.28
CA PRO A 61 -1.56 1.94 1.34
C PRO A 61 -2.61 2.99 0.94
N VAL A 62 -2.96 3.01 -0.34
CA VAL A 62 -3.96 3.96 -0.86
C VAL A 62 -5.22 3.25 -1.32
N ALA A 63 -5.13 1.97 -1.64
CA ALA A 63 -6.26 1.19 -2.13
C ALA A 63 -5.99 -0.30 -2.01
N ILE A 64 -7.05 -1.08 -1.99
CA ILE A 64 -6.98 -2.53 -2.00
C ILE A 64 -7.65 -3.03 -3.27
N GLY A 65 -6.96 -3.90 -4.00
CA GLY A 65 -7.56 -4.67 -5.07
C GLY A 65 -8.20 -5.92 -4.48
N LYS A 66 -9.47 -6.12 -4.71
CA LYS A 66 -10.18 -7.26 -4.14
C LYS A 66 -11.20 -7.82 -5.12
N ARG A 67 -11.33 -9.13 -5.14
CA ARG A 67 -12.42 -9.77 -5.87
C ARG A 67 -13.65 -9.75 -4.99
N VAL A 68 -14.73 -9.22 -5.53
CA VAL A 68 -15.99 -9.13 -4.82
C VAL A 68 -17.09 -9.79 -5.64
N PRO A 69 -18.10 -10.40 -4.99
CA PRO A 69 -19.24 -10.94 -5.72
C PRO A 69 -20.11 -9.80 -6.24
N GLU A 70 -20.63 -9.98 -7.45
CA GLU A 70 -21.54 -9.02 -8.07
C GLU A 70 -22.67 -9.79 -8.72
N ALA A 71 -23.92 -9.37 -8.49
CA ALA A 71 -25.07 -10.00 -9.10
C ALA A 71 -25.06 -9.77 -10.61
N SER A 72 -25.04 -10.85 -11.38
CA SER A 72 -25.08 -10.77 -12.84
C SER A 72 -26.48 -11.00 -13.39
N HIS A 73 -27.33 -11.74 -12.66
CA HIS A 73 -28.71 -12.01 -13.04
C HIS A 73 -29.59 -11.90 -11.82
N VAL A 74 -30.68 -11.17 -11.96
CA VAL A 74 -31.65 -10.93 -10.89
C VAL A 74 -33.04 -11.17 -11.46
N ASN A 75 -33.95 -11.79 -10.70
CA ASN A 75 -35.31 -11.95 -11.14
C ASN A 75 -36.13 -10.67 -10.84
N LEU A 76 -37.41 -10.70 -11.20
CA LEU A 76 -38.28 -9.55 -11.01
C LEU A 76 -38.56 -9.22 -9.54
N ARG A 77 -38.25 -10.14 -8.64
CA ARG A 77 -38.42 -9.92 -7.20
C ARG A 77 -37.16 -9.36 -6.56
N GLY A 78 -36.11 -9.17 -7.34
CA GLY A 78 -34.82 -8.72 -6.83
C GLY A 78 -33.93 -9.82 -6.27
N GLU A 79 -34.33 -11.08 -6.42
CA GLU A 79 -33.54 -12.22 -5.95
C GLU A 79 -32.38 -12.47 -6.90
N VAL A 80 -31.20 -12.66 -6.34
CA VAL A 80 -29.99 -12.94 -7.11
C VAL A 80 -30.05 -14.37 -7.63
N LEU A 81 -30.09 -14.52 -8.96
CA LEU A 81 -30.08 -15.83 -9.61
C LEU A 81 -28.68 -16.31 -9.92
N ARG A 82 -27.77 -15.37 -10.15
CA ARG A 82 -26.40 -15.69 -10.47
C ARG A 82 -25.51 -14.54 -10.03
N SER A 83 -24.34 -14.88 -9.51
CA SER A 83 -23.30 -13.90 -9.20
C SER A 83 -22.00 -14.28 -9.84
N VAL A 84 -21.16 -13.29 -10.08
CA VAL A 84 -19.80 -13.45 -10.59
C VAL A 84 -18.86 -12.70 -9.67
N HIS A 85 -17.58 -13.09 -9.67
CA HIS A 85 -16.56 -12.37 -8.92
C HIS A 85 -15.85 -11.38 -9.86
N VAL A 86 -15.81 -10.14 -9.47
CA VAL A 86 -15.14 -9.09 -10.22
C VAL A 86 -14.08 -8.44 -9.36
N ALA A 87 -13.02 -7.95 -9.99
CA ALA A 87 -11.98 -7.22 -9.29
C ALA A 87 -12.42 -5.78 -9.09
N ARG A 88 -12.32 -5.29 -7.87
CA ARG A 88 -12.64 -3.90 -7.51
C ARG A 88 -11.48 -3.26 -6.79
N LEU A 89 -11.28 -1.99 -7.04
CA LEU A 89 -10.33 -1.17 -6.32
C LEU A 89 -11.07 -0.44 -5.20
N LEU A 90 -10.68 -0.74 -3.96
CA LEU A 90 -11.30 -0.14 -2.79
C LEU A 90 -10.35 0.88 -2.19
N PRO A 91 -10.73 2.15 -2.08
CA PRO A 91 -9.85 3.17 -1.50
C PRO A 91 -9.65 2.94 -0.01
N ILE A 92 -8.47 3.32 0.46
CA ILE A 92 -8.15 3.32 1.89
C ILE A 92 -7.96 4.77 2.30
N LEU A 93 -8.65 5.17 3.38
CA LEU A 93 -8.50 6.51 3.93
C LEU A 93 -7.21 6.60 4.72
N GLN A 94 -6.52 7.72 4.58
CA GLN A 94 -5.25 7.95 5.24
C GLN A 94 -5.44 8.30 6.73
N ALA A 95 -4.37 8.10 7.50
CA ALA A 95 -4.40 8.28 8.95
C ALA A 95 -4.80 9.68 9.40
N ASP A 96 -4.43 10.69 8.66
CA ASP A 96 -4.79 12.07 9.00
C ASP A 96 -6.28 12.34 8.89
N ASP A 97 -7.01 11.51 8.15
CA ASP A 97 -8.44 11.63 7.98
C ASP A 97 -9.21 10.78 8.97
N GLU A 98 -8.54 9.93 9.70
CA GLU A 98 -9.18 8.88 10.45
C GLU A 98 -9.81 9.32 11.76
N SER A 99 -9.56 10.53 12.21
CA SER A 99 -10.26 11.04 13.39
C SER A 99 -11.77 10.98 13.23
N ASP A 100 -12.25 10.99 12.01
CA ASP A 100 -13.66 10.92 11.69
C ASP A 100 -14.09 9.55 11.17
N ILE A 101 -13.18 8.58 11.15
CA ILE A 101 -13.44 7.28 10.52
C ILE A 101 -13.43 6.20 11.57
N PRO A 102 -14.57 5.55 11.78
CA PRO A 102 -14.64 4.39 12.67
C PRO A 102 -14.14 3.15 11.92
N PHE A 103 -13.10 2.62 12.39
CA PHE A 103 -12.61 1.34 11.89
C PHE A 103 -12.95 0.22 12.84
#